data_185b7b2118a21d1ce68bf818e1788283
#
_entry.id   185b7b2118a21d1ce68bf818e1788283
#
_cell.length_a   1.000
_cell.length_b   1.000
_cell.length_c   1.000
_cell.angle_alpha   90.00
_cell.angle_beta   90.00
_cell.angle_gamma   90.00
#
_symmetry.space_group_name_H-M   'P 1'
#
loop_
_entity.id
_entity.type
_entity.pdbx_description
1 polymer ?
#
loop_
_entity_poly.entity_id
_entity_poly.type
_entity_poly.pdbx_seq_one_letter_code
_entity_poly.pdbx_strand_id
1 'polypeptide(L)'
;ISEQGTYWIANGFVWGWLLLPFYPLAELLKQDVAGRRVVDHKEKMYGYFGIATAIILLWIVTIPFWSLFFEKVLNVPEPEAILDLVLILLPFYILYVYNTLADSVFYGKGRTELLALQSIITNVAVYGTAFALFQLEIFEPTLTGIALLFGTGIFVDSIVTYYLYFKYLRENGHRL
;
A
#
# COMPACT_ATOMS: atom_id res chain seq x y z
N ILE A 1 -8.62 11.22 23.00
CA ILE A 1 -9.05 10.10 22.13
C ILE A 1 -8.32 8.87 22.60
N SER A 2 -8.94 7.69 22.56
CA SER A 2 -8.21 6.44 22.83
C SER A 2 -7.18 6.19 21.72
N GLU A 3 -6.05 5.53 22.04
CA GLU A 3 -5.04 5.15 21.04
C GLU A 3 -5.65 4.45 19.82
N GLN A 4 -6.62 3.59 20.05
CA GLN A 4 -7.37 2.91 19.01
C GLN A 4 -8.15 3.90 18.11
N GLY A 5 -8.74 4.95 18.70
CA GLY A 5 -9.44 5.99 17.94
C GLY A 5 -8.49 6.80 17.06
N THR A 6 -7.30 7.14 17.58
CA THR A 6 -6.25 7.83 16.83
C THR A 6 -5.82 7.01 15.61
N TYR A 7 -5.59 5.69 15.80
CA TYR A 7 -5.24 4.80 14.69
C TYR A 7 -6.32 4.75 13.61
N TRP A 8 -7.59 4.63 14.00
CA TRP A 8 -8.70 4.56 13.06
C TRP A 8 -8.86 5.84 12.24
N ILE A 9 -8.69 7.02 12.87
CA ILE A 9 -8.77 8.31 12.16
C ILE A 9 -7.59 8.45 11.19
N ALA A 10 -6.36 8.16 11.63
CA ALA A 10 -5.18 8.20 10.79
C ALA A 10 -5.31 7.25 9.58
N ASN A 11 -5.71 6.01 9.83
CA ASN A 11 -5.92 5.02 8.79
C ASN A 11 -7.08 5.42 7.85
N GLY A 12 -8.18 5.93 8.39
CA GLY A 12 -9.32 6.44 7.63
C GLY A 12 -8.95 7.61 6.73
N PHE A 13 -8.06 8.50 7.16
CA PHE A 13 -7.53 9.57 6.32
C PHE A 13 -6.71 9.01 5.14
N VAL A 14 -5.84 8.05 5.38
CA VAL A 14 -5.04 7.45 4.30
C VAL A 14 -5.93 6.72 3.30
N TRP A 15 -6.81 5.84 3.77
CA TRP A 15 -7.66 5.04 2.90
C TRP A 15 -8.76 5.84 2.20
N GLY A 16 -9.37 6.80 2.90
CA GLY A 16 -10.51 7.56 2.41
C GLY A 16 -10.16 8.82 1.64
N TRP A 17 -8.93 9.35 1.81
CA TRP A 17 -8.51 10.60 1.15
C TRP A 17 -7.27 10.42 0.30
N LEU A 18 -6.18 9.90 0.86
CA LEU A 18 -4.93 9.79 0.11
C LEU A 18 -5.00 8.71 -0.98
N LEU A 19 -5.49 7.52 -0.66
CA LEU A 19 -5.57 6.39 -1.59
C LEU A 19 -6.73 6.47 -2.57
N LEU A 20 -7.72 7.35 -2.33
CA LEU A 20 -8.92 7.45 -3.18
C LEU A 20 -8.61 7.59 -4.69
N PRO A 21 -7.65 8.40 -5.15
CA PRO A 21 -7.34 8.54 -6.57
C PRO A 21 -6.72 7.28 -7.19
N PHE A 22 -6.14 6.39 -6.39
CA PHE A 22 -5.45 5.19 -6.88
C PHE A 22 -6.39 4.04 -7.21
N TYR A 23 -7.58 3.98 -6.62
CA TYR A 23 -8.54 2.92 -6.94
C TYR A 23 -8.96 2.94 -8.42
N PRO A 24 -9.43 4.07 -8.98
CA PRO A 24 -9.72 4.12 -10.40
C PRO A 24 -8.47 3.96 -11.28
N LEU A 25 -7.30 4.44 -10.83
CA LEU A 25 -6.04 4.26 -11.55
C LEU A 25 -5.66 2.77 -11.67
N ALA A 26 -5.78 2.03 -10.57
CA ALA A 26 -5.53 0.59 -10.51
C ALA A 26 -6.52 -0.18 -11.40
N GLU A 27 -7.80 0.19 -11.37
CA GLU A 27 -8.83 -0.43 -12.20
C GLU A 27 -8.61 -0.17 -13.69
N LEU A 28 -8.22 1.05 -14.07
CA LEU A 28 -7.85 1.37 -15.45
C LEU A 28 -6.65 0.55 -15.93
N LEU A 29 -5.60 0.43 -15.10
CA LEU A 29 -4.45 -0.40 -15.42
C LEU A 29 -4.84 -1.86 -15.62
N LYS A 30 -5.65 -2.42 -14.72
CA LYS A 30 -6.16 -3.78 -14.82
C LYS A 30 -6.88 -4.02 -16.14
N GLN A 31 -7.75 -3.09 -16.56
CA GLN A 31 -8.45 -3.17 -17.86
C GLN A 31 -7.48 -3.01 -19.03
N ASP A 32 -6.54 -2.10 -18.94
CA ASP A 32 -5.56 -1.81 -20.00
C ASP A 32 -4.63 -2.99 -20.30
N VAL A 33 -4.29 -3.77 -19.28
CA VAL A 33 -3.42 -4.97 -19.44
C VAL A 33 -4.19 -6.23 -19.78
N ALA A 34 -5.50 -6.28 -19.56
CA ALA A 34 -6.35 -7.39 -19.94
C ALA A 34 -6.31 -7.60 -21.48
N GLY A 35 -6.06 -8.82 -21.91
CA GLY A 35 -6.02 -9.16 -23.33
C GLY A 35 -4.79 -8.68 -24.12
N ARG A 36 -3.88 -7.89 -23.55
CA ARG A 36 -2.65 -7.43 -24.21
C ARG A 36 -1.49 -8.41 -24.00
N ARG A 37 -0.48 -8.35 -24.90
CA ARG A 37 0.76 -9.08 -24.69
C ARG A 37 1.58 -8.48 -23.55
N VAL A 38 2.38 -9.30 -22.89
CA VAL A 38 3.21 -8.85 -21.75
C VAL A 38 4.22 -7.76 -22.14
N VAL A 39 4.76 -7.82 -23.37
CA VAL A 39 5.72 -6.81 -23.87
C VAL A 39 5.11 -5.42 -23.94
N ASP A 40 3.84 -5.32 -24.31
CA ASP A 40 3.14 -4.04 -24.48
C ASP A 40 2.80 -3.37 -23.12
N HIS A 41 2.99 -4.09 -22.00
CA HIS A 41 2.70 -3.55 -20.67
C HIS A 41 3.76 -2.61 -20.14
N LYS A 42 5.04 -2.80 -20.50
CA LYS A 42 6.14 -2.01 -19.93
C LYS A 42 5.95 -0.52 -20.18
N GLU A 43 5.67 -0.14 -21.42
CA GLU A 43 5.46 1.26 -21.77
C GLU A 43 4.26 1.86 -21.02
N LYS A 44 3.16 1.10 -20.95
CA LYS A 44 1.97 1.52 -20.21
C LYS A 44 2.24 1.67 -18.72
N MET A 45 2.96 0.74 -18.11
CA MET A 45 3.33 0.80 -16.69
C MET A 45 4.07 2.10 -16.34
N TYR A 46 4.99 2.58 -17.18
CA TYR A 46 5.68 3.86 -16.94
C TYR A 46 4.69 5.04 -16.83
N GLY A 47 3.65 5.06 -17.66
CA GLY A 47 2.60 6.09 -17.59
C GLY A 47 1.85 6.04 -16.26
N TYR A 48 1.42 4.84 -15.83
CA TYR A 48 0.71 4.65 -14.56
C TYR A 48 1.60 4.97 -13.36
N PHE A 49 2.86 4.52 -13.37
CA PHE A 49 3.84 4.89 -12.34
C PHE A 49 4.08 6.39 -12.29
N GLY A 50 4.16 7.07 -13.45
CA GLY A 50 4.30 8.52 -13.52
C GLY A 50 3.13 9.27 -12.90
N ILE A 51 1.89 8.86 -13.21
CA ILE A 51 0.68 9.44 -12.60
C ILE A 51 0.66 9.19 -11.08
N ALA A 52 0.95 7.95 -10.65
CA ALA A 52 1.02 7.61 -9.24
C ALA A 52 2.05 8.46 -8.50
N THR A 53 3.25 8.61 -9.09
CA THR A 53 4.31 9.44 -8.52
C THR A 53 3.88 10.91 -8.43
N ALA A 54 3.20 11.45 -9.44
CA ALA A 54 2.70 12.83 -9.40
C ALA A 54 1.68 13.04 -8.25
N ILE A 55 0.79 12.07 -8.02
CA ILE A 55 -0.17 12.12 -6.91
C ILE A 55 0.55 12.02 -5.56
N ILE A 56 1.56 11.14 -5.43
CA ILE A 56 2.38 11.04 -4.22
C ILE A 56 3.14 12.34 -3.94
N LEU A 57 3.70 12.98 -4.95
CA LEU A 57 4.34 14.29 -4.80
C LEU A 57 3.34 15.34 -4.32
N LEU A 58 2.09 15.29 -4.81
CA LEU A 58 1.03 16.17 -4.30
C LEU A 58 0.75 15.90 -2.81
N TRP A 59 0.74 14.65 -2.35
CA TRP A 59 0.65 14.37 -0.92
C TRP A 59 1.74 15.08 -0.13
N ILE A 60 3.00 14.92 -0.57
CA ILE A 60 4.16 15.51 0.13
C ILE A 60 4.03 17.03 0.21
N VAL A 61 3.63 17.68 -0.88
CA VAL A 61 3.42 19.15 -0.92
C VAL A 61 2.28 19.59 0.01
N THR A 62 1.28 18.76 0.22
CA THR A 62 0.13 19.09 1.06
C THR A 62 0.29 18.75 2.54
N ILE A 63 1.35 18.02 2.95
CA ILE A 63 1.60 17.66 4.37
C ILE A 63 1.44 18.84 5.32
N PRO A 64 2.00 20.05 5.06
CA PRO A 64 1.87 21.18 5.99
C PRO A 64 0.44 21.61 6.30
N PHE A 65 -0.52 21.23 5.47
CA PHE A 65 -1.94 21.56 5.63
C PHE A 65 -2.74 20.46 6.31
N TRP A 66 -2.18 19.27 6.56
CA TRP A 66 -2.92 18.13 7.07
C TRP A 66 -3.37 18.32 8.52
N SER A 67 -2.53 18.91 9.39
CA SER A 67 -2.92 19.23 10.77
C SER A 67 -4.14 20.16 10.81
N LEU A 68 -4.14 21.21 9.96
CA LEU A 68 -5.27 22.13 9.82
C LEU A 68 -6.53 21.41 9.30
N PHE A 69 -6.38 20.48 8.37
CA PHE A 69 -7.46 19.66 7.85
C PHE A 69 -8.06 18.78 8.95
N PHE A 70 -7.23 18.13 9.77
CA PHE A 70 -7.69 17.31 10.89
C PHE A 70 -8.44 18.13 11.92
N GLU A 71 -7.94 19.33 12.25
CA GLU A 71 -8.57 20.23 13.21
C GLU A 71 -9.89 20.80 12.67
N LYS A 72 -9.89 21.38 11.46
CA LYS A 72 -11.00 22.19 10.95
C LYS A 72 -12.05 21.39 10.18
N VAL A 73 -11.65 20.33 9.48
CA VAL A 73 -12.55 19.54 8.64
C VAL A 73 -13.02 18.27 9.36
N LEU A 74 -12.08 17.54 9.97
CA LEU A 74 -12.42 16.33 10.71
C LEU A 74 -12.79 16.59 12.17
N ASN A 75 -12.62 17.84 12.65
CA ASN A 75 -12.93 18.27 14.01
C ASN A 75 -12.28 17.38 15.09
N VAL A 76 -11.02 17.02 14.87
CA VAL A 76 -10.27 16.15 15.78
C VAL A 76 -9.62 17.00 16.88
N PRO A 77 -9.75 16.62 18.17
CA PRO A 77 -9.19 17.40 19.27
C PRO A 77 -7.65 17.34 19.37
N GLU A 78 -7.01 16.30 18.82
CA GLU A 78 -5.56 16.07 18.88
C GLU A 78 -5.00 15.84 17.46
N PRO A 79 -4.99 16.88 16.60
CA PRO A 79 -4.59 16.73 15.19
C PRO A 79 -3.13 16.32 15.01
N GLU A 80 -2.23 16.75 15.90
CA GLU A 80 -0.80 16.43 15.83
C GLU A 80 -0.53 14.93 16.05
N ALA A 81 -1.22 14.30 17.00
CA ALA A 81 -1.06 12.86 17.24
C ALA A 81 -1.48 12.02 16.03
N ILE A 82 -2.49 12.49 15.28
CA ILE A 82 -2.91 11.84 14.05
C ILE A 82 -1.90 12.09 12.94
N LEU A 83 -1.41 13.32 12.83
CA LEU A 83 -0.38 13.68 11.84
C LEU A 83 0.88 12.83 12.02
N ASP A 84 1.38 12.71 13.25
CA ASP A 84 2.56 11.89 13.55
C ASP A 84 2.37 10.44 13.12
N LEU A 85 1.21 9.86 13.42
CA LEU A 85 0.91 8.48 13.02
C LEU A 85 0.79 8.33 11.50
N VAL A 86 0.15 9.28 10.82
CA VAL A 86 0.07 9.29 9.35
C VAL A 86 1.46 9.40 8.73
N LEU A 87 2.35 10.23 9.29
CA LEU A 87 3.71 10.37 8.78
C LEU A 87 4.56 9.10 8.99
N ILE A 88 4.35 8.37 10.09
CA ILE A 88 4.98 7.06 10.32
C ILE A 88 4.50 6.05 9.26
N LEU A 89 3.22 6.06 8.91
CA LEU A 89 2.63 5.14 7.96
C LEU A 89 2.89 5.51 6.50
N LEU A 90 3.10 6.79 6.21
CA LEU A 90 3.19 7.33 4.84
C LEU A 90 4.20 6.61 3.93
N PRO A 91 5.45 6.32 4.35
CA PRO A 91 6.41 5.60 3.52
C PRO A 91 5.89 4.22 3.08
N PHE A 92 5.21 3.52 3.97
CA PHE A 92 4.64 2.20 3.69
C PHE A 92 3.46 2.31 2.71
N TYR A 93 2.64 3.34 2.83
CA TYR A 93 1.54 3.57 1.89
C TYR A 93 2.01 4.04 0.51
N ILE A 94 3.15 4.71 0.41
CA ILE A 94 3.82 4.97 -0.87
C ILE A 94 4.18 3.63 -1.55
N LEU A 95 4.76 2.69 -0.81
CA LEU A 95 5.03 1.34 -1.32
C LEU A 95 3.74 0.61 -1.70
N TYR A 96 2.70 0.72 -0.88
CA TYR A 96 1.39 0.13 -1.15
C TYR A 96 0.79 0.59 -2.48
N VAL A 97 0.91 1.87 -2.82
CA VAL A 97 0.44 2.41 -4.10
C VAL A 97 1.12 1.69 -5.27
N TYR A 98 2.43 1.55 -5.22
CA TYR A 98 3.16 0.85 -6.28
C TYR A 98 2.85 -0.65 -6.32
N ASN A 99 2.65 -1.29 -5.16
CA ASN A 99 2.18 -2.67 -5.10
C ASN A 99 0.83 -2.85 -5.79
N THR A 100 -0.12 -1.96 -5.51
CA THR A 100 -1.45 -1.99 -6.11
C THR A 100 -1.40 -1.92 -7.63
N LEU A 101 -0.44 -1.19 -8.21
CA LEU A 101 -0.22 -1.18 -9.66
C LEU A 101 0.31 -2.53 -10.18
N ALA A 102 1.27 -3.14 -9.49
CA ALA A 102 1.78 -4.46 -9.86
C ALA A 102 0.69 -5.54 -9.73
N ASP A 103 -0.09 -5.50 -8.67
CA ASP A 103 -1.23 -6.40 -8.43
C ASP A 103 -2.30 -6.25 -9.52
N SER A 104 -2.53 -5.03 -10.00
CA SER A 104 -3.47 -4.76 -11.09
C SER A 104 -3.07 -5.47 -12.38
N VAL A 105 -1.77 -5.65 -12.62
CA VAL A 105 -1.29 -6.47 -13.75
C VAL A 105 -1.65 -7.94 -13.55
N PHE A 106 -1.46 -8.49 -12.35
CA PHE A 106 -1.85 -9.88 -12.06
C PHE A 106 -3.36 -10.08 -12.22
N TYR A 107 -4.17 -9.16 -11.67
CA TYR A 107 -5.63 -9.19 -11.85
C TYR A 107 -6.03 -9.12 -13.33
N GLY A 108 -5.49 -8.17 -14.08
CA GLY A 108 -5.80 -8.00 -15.50
C GLY A 108 -5.37 -9.18 -16.37
N LYS A 109 -4.37 -9.94 -15.91
CA LYS A 109 -3.90 -11.18 -16.58
C LYS A 109 -4.56 -12.45 -16.09
N GLY A 110 -5.47 -12.36 -15.14
CA GLY A 110 -6.12 -13.53 -14.53
C GLY A 110 -5.16 -14.39 -13.70
N ARG A 111 -4.01 -13.82 -13.25
CA ARG A 111 -2.98 -14.53 -12.45
C ARG A 111 -3.23 -14.34 -10.95
N THR A 112 -4.48 -14.58 -10.53
CA THR A 112 -4.91 -14.38 -9.14
C THR A 112 -4.21 -15.33 -8.15
N GLU A 113 -3.67 -16.44 -8.65
CA GLU A 113 -2.84 -17.34 -7.83
C GLU A 113 -1.57 -16.67 -7.31
N LEU A 114 -1.01 -15.69 -8.04
CA LEU A 114 0.16 -14.92 -7.58
C LEU A 114 -0.21 -13.99 -6.44
N LEU A 115 -1.41 -13.39 -6.50
CA LEU A 115 -1.95 -12.56 -5.42
C LEU A 115 -2.22 -13.39 -4.15
N ALA A 116 -2.79 -14.59 -4.32
CA ALA A 116 -2.98 -15.50 -3.20
C ALA A 116 -1.64 -15.92 -2.57
N LEU A 117 -0.64 -16.24 -3.40
CA LEU A 117 0.68 -16.63 -2.93
C LEU A 117 1.37 -15.52 -2.13
N GLN A 118 1.39 -14.27 -2.65
CA GLN A 118 1.98 -13.14 -1.94
C GLN A 118 1.28 -12.88 -0.60
N SER A 119 -0.06 -12.92 -0.60
CA SER A 119 -0.84 -12.73 0.62
C SER A 119 -0.54 -13.81 1.68
N ILE A 120 -0.45 -15.09 1.29
CA ILE A 120 -0.10 -16.18 2.21
C ILE A 120 1.31 -15.98 2.76
N ILE A 121 2.29 -15.67 1.92
CA ILE A 121 3.68 -15.46 2.36
C ILE A 121 3.73 -14.31 3.36
N THR A 122 3.12 -13.17 3.05
CA THR A 122 3.11 -11.98 3.91
C THR A 122 2.42 -12.27 5.24
N ASN A 123 1.23 -12.89 5.21
CA ASN A 123 0.49 -13.20 6.43
C ASN A 123 1.26 -14.18 7.34
N VAL A 124 1.86 -15.21 6.79
CA VAL A 124 2.63 -16.18 7.59
C VAL A 124 3.93 -15.56 8.10
N ALA A 125 4.70 -14.89 7.23
CA ALA A 125 6.01 -14.35 7.59
C ALA A 125 5.92 -13.17 8.57
N VAL A 126 4.95 -12.28 8.41
CA VAL A 126 4.85 -11.07 9.24
C VAL A 126 3.88 -11.29 10.39
N TYR A 127 2.61 -11.51 10.09
CA TYR A 127 1.58 -11.56 11.14
C TYR A 127 1.64 -12.86 11.94
N GLY A 128 2.03 -14.00 11.33
CA GLY A 128 2.28 -15.24 12.03
C GLY A 128 3.45 -15.11 13.01
N THR A 129 4.54 -14.48 12.58
CA THR A 129 5.70 -14.20 13.46
C THR A 129 5.33 -13.23 14.57
N ALA A 130 4.63 -12.13 14.26
CA ALA A 130 4.20 -11.16 15.27
C ALA A 130 3.27 -11.81 16.31
N PHE A 131 2.36 -12.68 15.88
CA PHE A 131 1.50 -13.43 16.79
C PHE A 131 2.32 -14.37 17.71
N ALA A 132 3.30 -15.07 17.17
CA ALA A 132 4.18 -15.92 17.97
C ALA A 132 4.97 -15.10 19.01
N LEU A 133 5.52 -13.95 18.62
CA LEU A 133 6.25 -13.05 19.52
C LEU A 133 5.33 -12.44 20.60
N PHE A 134 4.08 -12.17 20.27
CA PHE A 134 3.08 -11.74 21.24
C PHE A 134 2.78 -12.84 22.26
N GLN A 135 2.60 -14.09 21.83
CA GLN A 135 2.37 -15.23 22.72
C GLN A 135 3.58 -15.51 23.65
N LEU A 136 4.78 -15.17 23.21
CA LEU A 136 6.00 -15.28 24.01
C LEU A 136 6.28 -14.05 24.90
N GLU A 137 5.35 -13.08 24.94
CA GLU A 137 5.48 -11.83 25.71
C GLU A 137 6.69 -10.97 25.32
N ILE A 138 7.19 -11.15 24.07
CA ILE A 138 8.32 -10.38 23.52
C ILE A 138 7.83 -9.12 22.81
N PHE A 139 6.63 -9.15 22.22
CA PHE A 139 6.01 -8.04 21.50
C PHE A 139 4.83 -7.46 22.28
N GLU A 140 4.94 -6.19 22.65
CA GLU A 140 3.83 -5.43 23.24
C GLU A 140 3.10 -4.64 22.15
N PRO A 141 1.77 -4.79 22.01
CA PRO A 141 0.98 -4.13 20.97
C PRO A 141 0.68 -2.65 21.32
N THR A 142 1.70 -1.80 21.32
CA THR A 142 1.53 -0.35 21.41
C THR A 142 0.99 0.22 20.09
N LEU A 143 0.43 1.44 20.10
CA LEU A 143 -0.07 2.11 18.91
C LEU A 143 0.99 2.17 17.80
N THR A 144 2.18 2.65 18.12
CA THR A 144 3.32 2.70 17.18
C THR A 144 3.78 1.31 16.77
N GLY A 145 3.81 0.35 17.69
CA GLY A 145 4.18 -1.04 17.40
C GLY A 145 3.22 -1.69 16.38
N ILE A 146 1.91 -1.48 16.53
CA ILE A 146 0.89 -1.96 15.60
C ILE A 146 1.03 -1.27 14.24
N ALA A 147 1.25 0.04 14.21
CA ALA A 147 1.47 0.79 12.98
C ALA A 147 2.70 0.30 12.21
N LEU A 148 3.81 0.09 12.91
CA LEU A 148 5.04 -0.44 12.32
C LEU A 148 4.89 -1.90 11.87
N LEU A 149 4.15 -2.72 12.62
CA LEU A 149 3.83 -4.10 12.21
C LEU A 149 3.04 -4.10 10.89
N PHE A 150 2.03 -3.24 10.78
CA PHE A 150 1.25 -3.09 9.56
C PHE A 150 2.12 -2.59 8.40
N GLY A 151 2.95 -1.58 8.65
CA GLY A 151 3.93 -1.08 7.68
C GLY A 151 4.93 -2.16 7.24
N THR A 152 5.42 -2.96 8.17
CA THR A 152 6.31 -4.10 7.87
C THR A 152 5.60 -5.13 6.99
N GLY A 153 4.30 -5.37 7.22
CA GLY A 153 3.48 -6.21 6.35
C GLY A 153 3.48 -5.70 4.92
N ILE A 154 3.21 -4.40 4.71
CA ILE A 154 3.25 -3.77 3.38
C ILE A 154 4.65 -3.87 2.76
N PHE A 155 5.70 -3.67 3.53
CA PHE A 155 7.08 -3.74 3.03
C PHE A 155 7.45 -5.14 2.56
N VAL A 156 7.15 -6.17 3.35
CA VAL A 156 7.39 -7.58 2.98
C VAL A 156 6.55 -7.97 1.77
N ASP A 157 5.28 -7.57 1.75
CA ASP A 157 4.38 -7.76 0.61
C ASP A 157 4.95 -7.13 -0.66
N SER A 158 5.52 -5.93 -0.56
CA SER A 158 6.20 -5.25 -1.68
C SER A 158 7.34 -6.07 -2.25
N ILE A 159 8.18 -6.65 -1.41
CA ILE A 159 9.31 -7.49 -1.85
C ILE A 159 8.78 -8.71 -2.61
N VAL A 160 7.78 -9.39 -2.06
CA VAL A 160 7.19 -10.58 -2.69
C VAL A 160 6.49 -10.22 -4.00
N THR A 161 5.69 -9.15 -4.00
CA THR A 161 4.97 -8.64 -5.19
C THR A 161 5.93 -8.35 -6.32
N TYR A 162 6.98 -7.56 -6.08
CA TYR A 162 7.94 -7.21 -7.13
C TYR A 162 8.79 -8.39 -7.58
N TYR A 163 9.15 -9.29 -6.68
CA TYR A 163 9.81 -10.55 -7.08
C TYR A 163 8.94 -11.36 -8.04
N LEU A 164 7.67 -11.56 -7.71
CA LEU A 164 6.72 -12.28 -8.56
C LEU A 164 6.45 -11.54 -9.87
N TYR A 165 6.35 -10.21 -9.81
CA TYR A 165 6.13 -9.37 -10.98
C TYR A 165 7.30 -9.48 -11.99
N PHE A 166 8.54 -9.32 -11.55
CA PHE A 166 9.69 -9.44 -12.42
C PHE A 166 9.89 -10.86 -12.94
N LYS A 167 9.62 -11.88 -12.11
CA LYS A 167 9.61 -13.28 -12.54
C LYS A 167 8.57 -13.49 -13.65
N TYR A 168 7.35 -13.00 -13.45
CA TYR A 168 6.27 -13.06 -14.44
C TYR A 168 6.65 -12.39 -15.76
N LEU A 169 7.23 -11.21 -15.72
CA LEU A 169 7.70 -10.50 -16.92
C LEU A 169 8.78 -11.28 -17.66
N ARG A 170 9.72 -11.89 -16.93
CA ARG A 170 10.80 -12.69 -17.54
C ARG A 170 10.27 -13.95 -18.23
N GLU A 171 9.35 -14.65 -17.59
CA GLU A 171 8.80 -15.91 -18.11
C GLU A 171 7.88 -15.71 -19.33
N ASN A 172 7.20 -14.57 -19.39
CA ASN A 172 6.19 -14.29 -20.43
C ASN A 172 6.64 -13.22 -21.44
N GLY A 173 7.70 -12.48 -21.15
CA GLY A 173 8.26 -11.44 -22.04
C GLY A 173 8.98 -11.99 -23.29
N HIS A 174 9.33 -13.27 -23.31
CA HIS A 174 9.98 -13.96 -24.44
C HIS A 174 9.01 -14.85 -25.26
N ARG A 175 7.73 -14.91 -24.87
CA ARG A 175 6.72 -15.60 -25.65
C ARG A 175 6.18 -14.64 -26.71
N LEU A 176 6.95 -14.49 -27.79
CA LEU A 176 6.53 -13.92 -29.07
C LEU A 176 5.73 -14.92 -29.86
#